data_71c857132038b29616d0dcfb6e442ccb
#
_entry.id   71c857132038b29616d0dcfb6e442ccb
#
_cell.length_a   1.000
_cell.length_b   1.000
_cell.length_c   1.000
_cell.angle_alpha   90.00
_cell.angle_beta   90.00
_cell.angle_gamma   90.00
#
_symmetry.space_group_name_H-M   'P 1'
#
loop_
_entity.id
_entity.type
_entity.pdbx_description
1 polymer ?
#
loop_
_entity_poly.entity_id
_entity_poly.type
_entity_poly.pdbx_seq_one_letter_code
_entity_poly.pdbx_strand_id
1 'polypeptide(L)'
;FYSHQGVDLKATARALIENVDAGGISQGGSTITQQLIKNLVLTPEQTVERKVQEAALAVRLEDQLTKDEIYEIYLNTVYFGGSAYGIKAAAEVYFGLDLANKNPAEIQATLDEGLGWPEAALLASLIRNPSVNDPTVNPQVATYQRRIVLDRLAELGYFSPAEAEEYSQTPLPSERFQPTLPSADDFFVAEVRRSLLEDPTFLGGGIQSRTEDLLGINGGIRVFTTFNPVTQQMAIEARDEVLRDKWGVDPFFTVSIAAMDPDNGAVRAMIGGESFDSESQFNLATQGRRQPGSSFKTFVLVTALQRGIQTNDKVNGEGPCEFPEDTEPD
;
A
#
# COMPACT_ATOMS: atom_id res chain seq x y z
N PHE A 1 -22.00 6.15 -6.56
CA PHE A 1 -20.90 7.14 -6.56
C PHE A 1 -21.39 8.48 -7.10
N TYR A 2 -22.00 8.56 -8.27
CA TYR A 2 -22.40 9.82 -8.91
C TYR A 2 -23.57 10.56 -8.24
N SER A 3 -24.23 9.96 -7.25
CA SER A 3 -25.47 10.50 -6.63
C SER A 3 -25.30 11.10 -5.24
N HIS A 4 -24.09 11.09 -4.67
CA HIS A 4 -23.82 11.65 -3.35
C HIS A 4 -22.63 12.62 -3.39
N GLN A 5 -22.42 13.41 -2.31
CA GLN A 5 -21.32 14.35 -2.16
C GLN A 5 -20.33 13.84 -1.11
N GLY A 6 -19.39 13.01 -1.52
CA GLY A 6 -18.31 12.46 -0.69
C GLY A 6 -18.72 11.33 0.24
N VAL A 7 -19.88 11.43 0.86
CA VAL A 7 -20.41 10.47 1.84
C VAL A 7 -21.80 9.99 1.42
N ASP A 8 -22.01 8.67 1.40
CA ASP A 8 -23.32 8.05 1.19
C ASP A 8 -23.93 7.60 2.53
N LEU A 9 -24.76 8.44 3.13
CA LEU A 9 -25.41 8.15 4.41
C LEU A 9 -26.34 6.93 4.33
N LYS A 10 -26.96 6.68 3.17
CA LYS A 10 -27.85 5.53 2.99
C LYS A 10 -27.06 4.23 2.93
N ALA A 11 -25.96 4.23 2.19
CA ALA A 11 -25.06 3.07 2.13
C ALA A 11 -24.40 2.80 3.49
N THR A 12 -23.99 3.85 4.20
CA THR A 12 -23.40 3.72 5.55
C THR A 12 -24.41 3.14 6.55
N ALA A 13 -25.64 3.63 6.55
CA ALA A 13 -26.70 3.10 7.44
C ALA A 13 -27.05 1.64 7.12
N ARG A 14 -27.14 1.28 5.83
CA ARG A 14 -27.38 -0.10 5.40
C ARG A 14 -26.25 -1.02 5.84
N ALA A 15 -24.99 -0.64 5.59
CA ALA A 15 -23.83 -1.42 6.01
C ALA A 15 -23.78 -1.62 7.54
N LEU A 16 -24.19 -0.61 8.32
CA LEU A 16 -24.27 -0.73 9.77
C LEU A 16 -25.29 -1.80 10.19
N ILE A 17 -26.49 -1.80 9.60
CA ILE A 17 -27.54 -2.78 9.88
C ILE A 17 -27.07 -4.19 9.52
N GLU A 18 -26.53 -4.37 8.33
CA GLU A 18 -26.04 -5.69 7.86
C GLU A 18 -24.87 -6.21 8.71
N ASN A 19 -23.98 -5.32 9.18
CA ASN A 19 -22.88 -5.71 10.05
C ASN A 19 -23.36 -6.12 11.46
N VAL A 20 -24.41 -5.48 11.96
CA VAL A 20 -25.04 -5.86 13.25
C VAL A 20 -25.72 -7.23 13.09
N ASP A 21 -26.49 -7.45 12.03
CA ASP A 21 -27.18 -8.71 11.78
C ASP A 21 -26.21 -9.88 11.54
N ALA A 22 -25.08 -9.61 10.90
CA ALA A 22 -24.03 -10.60 10.66
C ALA A 22 -23.12 -10.87 11.88
N GLY A 23 -23.22 -10.08 12.94
CA GLY A 23 -22.36 -10.17 14.13
C GLY A 23 -20.89 -9.83 13.84
N GLY A 24 -20.58 -9.12 12.75
CA GLY A 24 -19.23 -8.75 12.34
C GLY A 24 -19.24 -7.86 11.10
N ILE A 25 -18.04 -7.45 10.64
CA ILE A 25 -17.91 -6.59 9.44
C ILE A 25 -18.15 -7.45 8.19
N SER A 26 -19.37 -7.42 7.65
CA SER A 26 -19.77 -8.11 6.42
C SER A 26 -19.81 -7.17 5.22
N GLN A 27 -20.11 -5.89 5.42
CA GLN A 27 -20.22 -4.89 4.38
C GLN A 27 -19.55 -3.57 4.75
N GLY A 28 -18.79 -2.99 3.81
CA GLY A 28 -18.19 -1.67 3.93
C GLY A 28 -19.16 -0.56 3.47
N GLY A 29 -19.33 0.48 4.29
CA GLY A 29 -20.15 1.65 3.95
C GLY A 29 -19.37 2.85 3.40
N SER A 30 -18.08 2.71 3.12
CA SER A 30 -17.24 3.81 2.64
C SER A 30 -17.39 4.02 1.13
N THR A 31 -17.54 5.27 0.72
CA THR A 31 -17.59 5.65 -0.69
C THR A 31 -16.21 5.56 -1.35
N ILE A 32 -16.16 5.60 -2.69
CA ILE A 32 -14.91 5.69 -3.46
C ILE A 32 -14.08 6.90 -3.01
N THR A 33 -14.71 8.05 -2.82
CA THR A 33 -14.05 9.27 -2.35
C THR A 33 -13.46 9.10 -0.95
N GLN A 34 -14.18 8.45 -0.04
CA GLN A 34 -13.66 8.13 1.29
C GLN A 34 -12.50 7.14 1.24
N GLN A 35 -12.57 6.13 0.38
CA GLN A 35 -11.46 5.18 0.18
C GLN A 35 -10.24 5.89 -0.40
N LEU A 36 -10.42 6.80 -1.34
CA LEU A 36 -9.36 7.62 -1.89
C LEU A 36 -8.65 8.43 -0.80
N ILE A 37 -9.40 9.16 0.02
CA ILE A 37 -8.86 9.93 1.15
C ILE A 37 -8.13 9.00 2.14
N LYS A 38 -8.73 7.88 2.51
CA LYS A 38 -8.10 6.89 3.40
C LYS A 38 -6.75 6.44 2.86
N ASN A 39 -6.68 6.11 1.57
CA ASN A 39 -5.48 5.55 0.97
C ASN A 39 -4.37 6.58 0.74
N LEU A 40 -4.70 7.87 0.63
CA LEU A 40 -3.77 8.91 0.19
C LEU A 40 -3.32 9.85 1.30
N VAL A 41 -4.18 10.10 2.29
CA VAL A 41 -3.99 11.22 3.22
C VAL A 41 -3.92 10.78 4.68
N LEU A 42 -4.54 9.64 5.02
CA LEU A 42 -4.75 9.27 6.42
C LEU A 42 -3.82 8.14 6.86
N THR A 43 -3.49 8.16 8.14
CA THR A 43 -2.75 7.09 8.81
C THR A 43 -3.56 5.79 8.87
N PRO A 44 -2.93 4.61 8.94
CA PRO A 44 -3.63 3.32 8.95
C PRO A 44 -4.41 3.03 10.24
N GLU A 45 -4.35 3.90 11.24
CA GLU A 45 -5.07 3.73 12.51
C GLU A 45 -6.59 3.71 12.32
N GLN A 46 -7.26 2.72 12.92
CA GLN A 46 -8.71 2.58 12.84
C GLN A 46 -9.41 3.26 14.02
N THR A 47 -9.45 4.60 14.02
CA THR A 47 -10.14 5.38 15.05
C THR A 47 -11.40 6.05 14.51
N VAL A 48 -12.31 6.41 15.42
CA VAL A 48 -13.52 7.15 15.06
C VAL A 48 -13.15 8.55 14.56
N GLU A 49 -12.17 9.20 15.18
CA GLU A 49 -11.65 10.50 14.80
C GLU A 49 -11.17 10.50 13.35
N ARG A 50 -10.37 9.48 12.98
CA ARG A 50 -9.91 9.29 11.61
C ARG A 50 -11.09 9.12 10.63
N LYS A 51 -12.13 8.37 11.02
CA LYS A 51 -13.30 8.17 10.15
C LYS A 51 -14.11 9.47 9.94
N VAL A 52 -14.17 10.32 10.94
CA VAL A 52 -14.77 11.66 10.84
C VAL A 52 -13.92 12.56 9.92
N GLN A 53 -12.60 12.54 10.08
CA GLN A 53 -11.69 13.28 9.19
C GLN A 53 -11.80 12.82 7.75
N GLU A 54 -11.84 11.51 7.50
CA GLU A 54 -12.06 10.90 6.19
C GLU A 54 -13.32 11.42 5.53
N ALA A 55 -14.44 11.44 6.27
CA ALA A 55 -15.72 11.92 5.76
C ALA A 55 -15.67 13.42 5.45
N ALA A 56 -15.09 14.23 6.32
CA ALA A 56 -14.98 15.68 6.12
C ALA A 56 -14.08 16.02 4.92
N LEU A 57 -12.96 15.31 4.76
CA LEU A 57 -12.06 15.49 3.61
C LEU A 57 -12.69 15.01 2.31
N ALA A 58 -13.48 13.93 2.34
CA ALA A 58 -14.19 13.42 1.17
C ALA A 58 -15.20 14.44 0.62
N VAL A 59 -15.94 15.12 1.51
CA VAL A 59 -16.86 16.21 1.10
C VAL A 59 -16.08 17.37 0.48
N ARG A 60 -14.98 17.80 1.12
CA ARG A 60 -14.16 18.91 0.59
C ARG A 60 -13.52 18.56 -0.75
N LEU A 61 -13.13 17.31 -0.97
CA LEU A 61 -12.56 16.89 -2.24
C LEU A 61 -13.60 16.98 -3.36
N GLU A 62 -14.84 16.60 -3.09
CA GLU A 62 -15.93 16.72 -4.07
C GLU A 62 -16.42 18.16 -4.31
N ASP A 63 -16.08 19.10 -3.43
CA ASP A 63 -16.26 20.53 -3.69
C ASP A 63 -15.21 21.10 -4.67
N GLN A 64 -14.07 20.42 -4.83
CA GLN A 64 -12.93 20.88 -5.63
C GLN A 64 -12.77 20.12 -6.95
N LEU A 65 -13.11 18.83 -6.98
CA LEU A 65 -12.93 17.95 -8.11
C LEU A 65 -14.28 17.37 -8.56
N THR A 66 -14.38 17.16 -9.86
CA THR A 66 -15.52 16.45 -10.45
C THR A 66 -15.48 14.96 -10.09
N LYS A 67 -16.61 14.28 -10.22
CA LYS A 67 -16.68 12.83 -10.00
C LYS A 67 -15.73 12.05 -10.91
N ASP A 68 -15.60 12.47 -12.15
CA ASP A 68 -14.76 11.79 -13.12
C ASP A 68 -13.28 11.96 -12.76
N GLU A 69 -12.84 13.14 -12.34
CA GLU A 69 -11.48 13.36 -11.83
C GLU A 69 -11.20 12.53 -10.58
N ILE A 70 -12.14 12.47 -9.63
CA ILE A 70 -12.00 11.62 -8.42
C ILE A 70 -11.90 10.14 -8.81
N TYR A 71 -12.70 9.71 -9.78
CA TYR A 71 -12.71 8.32 -10.24
C TYR A 71 -11.40 7.96 -10.97
N GLU A 72 -10.91 8.87 -11.81
CA GLU A 72 -9.61 8.71 -12.47
C GLU A 72 -8.47 8.59 -11.46
N ILE A 73 -8.40 9.48 -10.46
CA ILE A 73 -7.41 9.43 -9.40
C ILE A 73 -7.54 8.12 -8.62
N TYR A 74 -8.76 7.69 -8.28
CA TYR A 74 -9.00 6.45 -7.58
C TYR A 74 -8.48 5.25 -8.35
N LEU A 75 -8.83 5.12 -9.62
CA LEU A 75 -8.36 4.01 -10.47
C LEU A 75 -6.85 4.02 -10.68
N ASN A 76 -6.22 5.20 -10.66
CA ASN A 76 -4.77 5.30 -10.79
C ASN A 76 -3.99 5.06 -9.49
N THR A 77 -4.68 4.94 -8.34
CA THR A 77 -4.02 4.85 -7.03
C THR A 77 -4.45 3.68 -6.18
N VAL A 78 -5.61 3.07 -6.45
CA VAL A 78 -6.13 1.95 -5.67
C VAL A 78 -5.25 0.71 -5.84
N TYR A 79 -5.10 -0.05 -4.77
CA TYR A 79 -4.33 -1.29 -4.78
C TYR A 79 -5.14 -2.45 -5.36
N PHE A 80 -4.57 -3.15 -6.33
CA PHE A 80 -5.18 -4.29 -7.02
C PHE A 80 -4.56 -5.65 -6.62
N GLY A 81 -3.61 -5.69 -5.72
CA GLY A 81 -2.83 -6.90 -5.41
C GLY A 81 -1.58 -7.02 -6.29
N GLY A 82 -0.71 -7.99 -5.98
CA GLY A 82 0.49 -8.23 -6.77
C GLY A 82 1.43 -7.03 -6.92
N SER A 83 1.46 -6.14 -5.91
CA SER A 83 2.17 -4.85 -5.93
C SER A 83 1.64 -3.84 -6.97
N ALA A 84 0.48 -4.08 -7.55
CA ALA A 84 -0.11 -3.20 -8.55
C ALA A 84 -0.93 -2.09 -7.87
N TYR A 85 -0.41 -0.87 -7.88
CA TYR A 85 -1.12 0.35 -7.55
C TYR A 85 -1.57 1.05 -8.83
N GLY A 86 -2.86 1.23 -8.95
CA GLY A 86 -3.50 1.77 -10.14
C GLY A 86 -3.78 0.73 -11.23
N ILE A 87 -4.80 1.04 -12.03
CA ILE A 87 -5.31 0.15 -13.09
C ILE A 87 -4.25 -0.17 -14.15
N LYS A 88 -3.36 0.79 -14.44
CA LYS A 88 -2.27 0.60 -15.39
C LYS A 88 -1.32 -0.50 -14.92
N ALA A 89 -0.81 -0.40 -13.69
CA ALA A 89 0.05 -1.41 -13.11
C ALA A 89 -0.66 -2.76 -12.98
N ALA A 90 -1.95 -2.77 -12.66
CA ALA A 90 -2.75 -3.98 -12.60
C ALA A 90 -2.89 -4.66 -13.98
N ALA A 91 -3.08 -3.89 -15.05
CA ALA A 91 -3.14 -4.39 -16.41
C ALA A 91 -1.79 -5.02 -16.86
N GLU A 92 -0.68 -4.38 -16.48
CA GLU A 92 0.66 -4.94 -16.71
C GLU A 92 0.86 -6.25 -15.94
N VAL A 93 0.54 -6.25 -14.64
CA VAL A 93 0.80 -7.39 -13.74
C VAL A 93 -0.08 -8.60 -14.05
N TYR A 94 -1.36 -8.40 -14.30
CA TYR A 94 -2.30 -9.52 -14.48
C TYR A 94 -2.46 -9.95 -15.93
N PHE A 95 -2.26 -9.05 -16.89
CA PHE A 95 -2.51 -9.34 -18.31
C PHE A 95 -1.30 -9.14 -19.22
N GLY A 96 -0.16 -8.73 -18.67
CA GLY A 96 1.09 -8.55 -19.43
C GLY A 96 1.02 -7.42 -20.46
N LEU A 97 0.11 -6.45 -20.27
CA LEU A 97 -0.01 -5.33 -21.19
C LEU A 97 1.17 -4.38 -20.98
N ASP A 98 2.00 -4.22 -22.02
CA ASP A 98 3.08 -3.24 -21.97
C ASP A 98 2.54 -1.81 -22.14
N LEU A 99 2.48 -1.09 -21.02
CA LEU A 99 2.04 0.29 -20.94
C LEU A 99 3.18 1.28 -20.62
N ALA A 100 4.40 0.75 -20.50
CA ALA A 100 5.58 1.56 -20.25
C ALA A 100 5.91 2.48 -21.43
N ASN A 101 6.34 3.71 -21.12
CA ASN A 101 6.79 4.69 -22.11
C ASN A 101 5.77 5.04 -23.22
N LYS A 102 4.50 4.67 -23.07
CA LYS A 102 3.42 5.03 -23.99
C LYS A 102 2.80 6.38 -23.61
N ASN A 103 2.38 7.14 -24.62
CA ASN A 103 1.56 8.34 -24.40
C ASN A 103 0.11 7.96 -24.05
N PRO A 104 -0.73 8.89 -23.56
CA PRO A 104 -2.10 8.59 -23.14
C PRO A 104 -2.97 7.91 -24.20
N ALA A 105 -2.82 8.29 -25.47
CA ALA A 105 -3.60 7.70 -26.57
C ALA A 105 -3.16 6.25 -26.88
N GLU A 106 -1.86 5.97 -26.83
CA GLU A 106 -1.32 4.62 -26.99
C GLU A 106 -1.66 3.72 -25.81
N ILE A 107 -1.70 4.27 -24.58
CA ILE A 107 -2.19 3.54 -23.40
C ILE A 107 -3.64 3.16 -23.59
N GLN A 108 -4.49 4.10 -23.98
CA GLN A 108 -5.91 3.85 -24.20
C GLN A 108 -6.12 2.76 -25.26
N ALA A 109 -5.45 2.88 -26.40
CA ALA A 109 -5.56 1.87 -27.47
C ALA A 109 -5.12 0.47 -26.99
N THR A 110 -4.04 0.37 -26.21
CA THR A 110 -3.57 -0.91 -25.65
C THR A 110 -4.56 -1.50 -24.64
N LEU A 111 -5.18 -0.66 -23.82
CA LEU A 111 -6.20 -1.10 -22.87
C LEU A 111 -7.48 -1.55 -23.60
N ASP A 112 -7.91 -0.82 -24.64
CA ASP A 112 -9.09 -1.18 -25.43
C ASP A 112 -8.91 -2.51 -26.19
N GLU A 113 -7.70 -2.83 -26.61
CA GLU A 113 -7.38 -4.09 -27.27
C GLU A 113 -7.22 -5.25 -26.28
N GLY A 114 -6.67 -5.00 -25.08
CA GLY A 114 -6.28 -6.03 -24.12
C GLY A 114 -7.21 -6.22 -22.92
N LEU A 115 -8.15 -5.32 -22.69
CA LEU A 115 -9.09 -5.40 -21.58
C LEU A 115 -10.55 -5.44 -22.08
N GLY A 116 -11.11 -6.63 -22.13
CA GLY A 116 -12.53 -6.82 -22.33
C GLY A 116 -13.32 -6.77 -21.01
N TRP A 117 -14.60 -7.07 -21.10
CA TRP A 117 -15.49 -7.17 -19.93
C TRP A 117 -15.01 -8.19 -18.87
N PRO A 118 -14.47 -9.37 -19.26
CA PRO A 118 -13.96 -10.35 -18.31
C PRO A 118 -12.78 -9.84 -17.47
N GLU A 119 -11.83 -9.17 -18.12
CA GLU A 119 -10.63 -8.60 -17.51
C GLU A 119 -11.00 -7.42 -16.61
N ALA A 120 -11.84 -6.51 -17.09
CA ALA A 120 -12.33 -5.38 -16.31
C ALA A 120 -13.14 -5.83 -15.07
N ALA A 121 -13.98 -6.86 -15.21
CA ALA A 121 -14.71 -7.44 -14.08
C ALA A 121 -13.78 -8.11 -13.06
N LEU A 122 -12.71 -8.77 -13.51
CA LEU A 122 -11.69 -9.31 -12.62
C LEU A 122 -11.01 -8.20 -11.84
N LEU A 123 -10.51 -7.15 -12.52
CA LEU A 123 -9.86 -6.02 -11.85
C LEU A 123 -10.80 -5.36 -10.83
N ALA A 124 -12.05 -5.11 -11.19
CA ALA A 124 -13.03 -4.55 -10.27
C ALA A 124 -13.24 -5.43 -9.02
N SER A 125 -13.20 -6.75 -9.19
CA SER A 125 -13.35 -7.70 -8.08
C SER A 125 -12.15 -7.70 -7.13
N LEU A 126 -10.94 -7.40 -7.63
CA LEU A 126 -9.71 -7.34 -6.83
C LEU A 126 -9.74 -6.22 -5.80
N ILE A 127 -10.31 -5.07 -6.12
CA ILE A 127 -10.28 -3.87 -5.27
C ILE A 127 -10.82 -4.15 -3.85
N ARG A 128 -11.81 -5.02 -3.74
CA ARG A 128 -12.45 -5.31 -2.44
C ARG A 128 -11.52 -6.03 -1.47
N ASN A 129 -10.79 -7.03 -1.94
CA ASN A 129 -9.82 -7.80 -1.16
C ASN A 129 -8.76 -8.38 -2.09
N PRO A 130 -7.74 -7.58 -2.44
CA PRO A 130 -6.78 -7.94 -3.48
C PRO A 130 -6.04 -9.25 -3.23
N SER A 131 -5.64 -9.52 -1.99
CA SER A 131 -4.89 -10.73 -1.65
C SER A 131 -5.73 -12.00 -1.71
N VAL A 132 -6.99 -11.94 -1.28
CA VAL A 132 -7.90 -13.09 -1.29
C VAL A 132 -8.47 -13.36 -2.69
N ASN A 133 -8.73 -12.29 -3.44
CA ASN A 133 -9.34 -12.37 -4.78
C ASN A 133 -8.30 -12.55 -5.90
N ASP A 134 -7.02 -12.63 -5.56
CA ASP A 134 -5.94 -12.80 -6.53
C ASP A 134 -6.09 -14.10 -7.33
N PRO A 135 -6.21 -14.02 -8.67
CA PRO A 135 -6.45 -15.19 -9.52
C PRO A 135 -5.28 -16.18 -9.54
N THR A 136 -4.07 -15.69 -9.28
CA THR A 136 -2.86 -16.52 -9.29
C THR A 136 -2.66 -17.29 -7.98
N VAL A 137 -3.33 -16.86 -6.91
CA VAL A 137 -3.27 -17.48 -5.58
C VAL A 137 -4.53 -18.28 -5.29
N ASN A 138 -5.70 -17.69 -5.54
CA ASN A 138 -7.00 -18.28 -5.24
C ASN A 138 -7.95 -18.27 -6.46
N PRO A 139 -7.67 -19.06 -7.51
CA PRO A 139 -8.42 -18.97 -8.77
C PRO A 139 -9.94 -19.24 -8.61
N GLN A 140 -10.34 -20.11 -7.67
CA GLN A 140 -11.75 -20.40 -7.41
C GLN A 140 -12.48 -19.18 -6.84
N VAL A 141 -11.85 -18.48 -5.89
CA VAL A 141 -12.39 -17.24 -5.31
C VAL A 141 -12.45 -16.14 -6.36
N ALA A 142 -11.39 -15.97 -7.15
CA ALA A 142 -11.34 -14.98 -8.23
C ALA A 142 -12.43 -15.24 -9.28
N THR A 143 -12.66 -16.50 -9.70
CA THR A 143 -13.74 -16.88 -10.60
C THR A 143 -15.10 -16.46 -10.03
N TYR A 144 -15.36 -16.79 -8.77
CA TYR A 144 -16.62 -16.46 -8.10
C TYR A 144 -16.83 -14.95 -7.99
N GLN A 145 -15.81 -14.20 -7.59
CA GLN A 145 -15.90 -12.74 -7.43
C GLN A 145 -16.06 -12.04 -8.77
N ARG A 146 -15.32 -12.46 -9.82
CA ARG A 146 -15.51 -11.96 -11.19
C ARG A 146 -16.93 -12.21 -11.67
N ARG A 147 -17.49 -13.40 -11.41
CA ARG A 147 -18.87 -13.74 -11.80
C ARG A 147 -19.88 -12.78 -11.16
N ILE A 148 -19.74 -12.45 -9.88
CA ILE A 148 -20.62 -11.49 -9.20
C ILE A 148 -20.63 -10.13 -9.93
N VAL A 149 -19.46 -9.66 -10.38
CA VAL A 149 -19.36 -8.39 -11.11
C VAL A 149 -20.04 -8.51 -12.47
N LEU A 150 -19.81 -9.59 -13.22
CA LEU A 150 -20.42 -9.81 -14.53
C LEU A 150 -21.95 -9.91 -14.44
N ASP A 151 -22.46 -10.67 -13.47
CA ASP A 151 -23.90 -10.80 -13.25
C ASP A 151 -24.52 -9.43 -12.91
N ARG A 152 -23.83 -8.62 -12.11
CA ARG A 152 -24.28 -7.27 -11.78
C ARG A 152 -24.31 -6.33 -12.98
N LEU A 153 -23.33 -6.42 -13.87
CA LEU A 153 -23.30 -5.66 -15.12
C LEU A 153 -24.44 -6.07 -16.07
N ALA A 154 -24.74 -7.37 -16.14
CA ALA A 154 -25.90 -7.87 -16.91
C ALA A 154 -27.24 -7.37 -16.34
N GLU A 155 -27.40 -7.39 -15.00
CA GLU A 155 -28.59 -6.81 -14.33
C GLU A 155 -28.76 -5.31 -14.64
N LEU A 156 -27.68 -4.58 -14.80
CA LEU A 156 -27.67 -3.16 -15.14
C LEU A 156 -27.86 -2.89 -16.65
N GLY A 157 -27.91 -3.95 -17.47
CA GLY A 157 -28.21 -3.87 -18.90
C GLY A 157 -27.01 -3.52 -19.80
N TYR A 158 -25.78 -3.68 -19.32
CA TYR A 158 -24.58 -3.47 -20.14
C TYR A 158 -24.42 -4.55 -21.21
N PHE A 159 -24.85 -5.77 -20.91
CA PHE A 159 -24.89 -6.91 -21.81
C PHE A 159 -25.94 -7.92 -21.31
N SER A 160 -26.26 -8.94 -22.11
CA SER A 160 -27.24 -9.96 -21.75
C SER A 160 -26.72 -10.96 -20.71
N PRO A 161 -27.58 -11.67 -19.96
CA PRO A 161 -27.16 -12.76 -19.08
C PRO A 161 -26.42 -13.90 -19.81
N ALA A 162 -26.71 -14.14 -21.10
CA ALA A 162 -26.01 -15.13 -21.90
C ALA A 162 -24.55 -14.69 -22.17
N GLU A 163 -24.33 -13.42 -22.46
CA GLU A 163 -22.96 -12.85 -22.58
C GLU A 163 -22.22 -12.85 -21.26
N ALA A 164 -22.89 -12.60 -20.12
CA ALA A 164 -22.27 -12.73 -18.80
C ALA A 164 -21.77 -14.15 -18.53
N GLU A 165 -22.54 -15.17 -18.94
CA GLU A 165 -22.12 -16.56 -18.85
C GLU A 165 -20.90 -16.85 -19.74
N GLU A 166 -20.93 -16.38 -21.00
CA GLU A 166 -19.81 -16.50 -21.93
C GLU A 166 -18.53 -15.83 -21.35
N TYR A 167 -18.61 -14.58 -20.88
CA TYR A 167 -17.50 -13.87 -20.26
C TYR A 167 -16.97 -14.55 -19.01
N SER A 168 -17.82 -15.24 -18.26
CA SER A 168 -17.39 -15.98 -17.07
C SER A 168 -16.50 -17.18 -17.40
N GLN A 169 -16.53 -17.69 -18.64
CA GLN A 169 -15.70 -18.80 -19.11
C GLN A 169 -14.30 -18.35 -19.58
N THR A 170 -14.06 -17.04 -19.72
CA THR A 170 -12.72 -16.54 -20.07
C THR A 170 -11.70 -17.00 -19.04
N PRO A 171 -10.57 -17.58 -19.47
CA PRO A 171 -9.52 -18.02 -18.55
C PRO A 171 -9.03 -16.91 -17.62
N LEU A 172 -8.74 -17.27 -16.38
CA LEU A 172 -8.07 -16.35 -15.46
C LEU A 172 -6.56 -16.33 -15.74
N PRO A 173 -5.88 -15.22 -15.42
CA PRO A 173 -4.42 -15.21 -15.34
C PRO A 173 -3.93 -16.31 -14.39
N SER A 174 -3.03 -17.17 -14.86
CA SER A 174 -2.43 -18.26 -14.07
C SER A 174 -1.12 -17.84 -13.40
N GLU A 175 -0.52 -16.78 -13.89
CA GLU A 175 0.71 -16.19 -13.36
C GLU A 175 0.64 -14.68 -13.46
N ARG A 176 1.47 -14.00 -12.67
CA ARG A 176 1.64 -12.56 -12.78
C ARG A 176 2.74 -12.29 -13.78
N PHE A 177 2.46 -11.42 -14.71
CA PHE A 177 3.52 -10.83 -15.52
C PHE A 177 4.31 -9.90 -14.60
N GLN A 178 5.53 -10.29 -14.30
CA GLN A 178 6.38 -9.38 -13.56
C GLN A 178 6.84 -8.31 -14.54
N PRO A 179 6.43 -7.05 -14.35
CA PRO A 179 7.25 -5.98 -14.89
C PRO A 179 8.66 -6.24 -14.36
N THR A 180 9.68 -6.00 -15.16
CA THR A 180 11.10 -6.21 -14.84
C THR A 180 11.60 -5.50 -13.57
N LEU A 181 10.71 -4.85 -12.85
CA LEU A 181 10.88 -4.39 -11.49
C LEU A 181 10.26 -5.46 -10.58
N PRO A 182 11.03 -6.08 -9.69
CA PRO A 182 10.48 -6.91 -8.62
C PRO A 182 9.35 -6.13 -7.94
N SER A 183 8.35 -6.83 -7.47
CA SER A 183 7.35 -6.24 -6.62
C SER A 183 8.08 -5.43 -5.57
N ALA A 184 8.06 -4.11 -5.71
CA ALA A 184 8.55 -3.27 -4.66
C ALA A 184 7.82 -3.78 -3.43
N ASP A 185 8.56 -4.27 -2.45
CA ASP A 185 7.95 -4.61 -1.18
C ASP A 185 7.18 -3.37 -0.80
N ASP A 186 5.90 -3.54 -0.66
CA ASP A 186 4.98 -2.43 -0.50
C ASP A 186 5.37 -1.56 0.70
N PHE A 187 6.11 -2.12 1.65
CA PHE A 187 6.72 -1.37 2.75
C PHE A 187 7.74 -0.32 2.30
N PHE A 188 8.59 -0.65 1.32
CA PHE A 188 9.55 0.32 0.78
C PHE A 188 8.84 1.45 0.03
N VAL A 189 7.88 1.12 -0.82
CA VAL A 189 7.10 2.10 -1.58
C VAL A 189 6.25 2.95 -0.65
N ALA A 190 5.61 2.34 0.35
CA ALA A 190 4.83 3.06 1.37
C ALA A 190 5.70 4.04 2.16
N GLU A 191 6.94 3.65 2.50
CA GLU A 191 7.88 4.52 3.19
C GLU A 191 8.36 5.67 2.32
N VAL A 192 8.67 5.42 1.03
CA VAL A 192 8.99 6.48 0.07
C VAL A 192 7.85 7.48 -0.02
N ARG A 193 6.62 6.99 -0.18
CA ARG A 193 5.43 7.83 -0.24
C ARG A 193 5.24 8.64 1.05
N ARG A 194 5.38 8.02 2.21
CA ARG A 194 5.30 8.70 3.50
C ARG A 194 6.34 9.82 3.59
N SER A 195 7.58 9.53 3.22
CA SER A 195 8.67 10.50 3.21
C SER A 195 8.37 11.69 2.28
N LEU A 196 7.84 11.44 1.10
CA LEU A 196 7.45 12.51 0.16
C LEU A 196 6.31 13.39 0.70
N LEU A 197 5.39 12.80 1.47
CA LEU A 197 4.28 13.54 2.08
C LEU A 197 4.71 14.34 3.32
N GLU A 198 5.53 13.75 4.18
CA GLU A 198 5.87 14.31 5.48
C GLU A 198 7.07 15.27 5.42
N ASP A 199 8.09 14.96 4.61
CA ASP A 199 9.30 15.77 4.53
C ASP A 199 9.23 16.82 3.40
N PRO A 200 9.14 18.11 3.75
CA PRO A 200 9.05 19.19 2.77
C PRO A 200 10.33 19.38 1.94
N THR A 201 11.43 18.69 2.26
CA THR A 201 12.68 18.80 1.49
C THR A 201 12.59 18.08 0.14
N PHE A 202 11.71 17.08 -0.01
CA PHE A 202 11.53 16.34 -1.26
C PHE A 202 10.59 17.06 -2.23
N LEU A 203 9.43 17.45 -1.75
CA LEU A 203 8.42 18.16 -2.51
C LEU A 203 8.10 19.43 -1.72
N GLY A 204 8.40 20.59 -2.27
CA GLY A 204 8.10 21.87 -1.62
C GLY A 204 6.60 22.02 -1.30
N GLY A 205 6.23 23.11 -0.62
CA GLY A 205 4.84 23.42 -0.32
C GLY A 205 4.27 22.70 0.90
N GLY A 206 2.95 22.85 1.10
CA GLY A 206 2.22 22.20 2.17
C GLY A 206 1.82 20.75 1.84
N ILE A 207 1.30 20.04 2.83
CA ILE A 207 0.81 18.64 2.65
C ILE A 207 -0.19 18.54 1.48
N GLN A 208 -1.07 19.52 1.31
CA GLN A 208 -2.04 19.51 0.23
C GLN A 208 -1.35 19.56 -1.15
N SER A 209 -0.40 20.46 -1.34
CA SER A 209 0.35 20.57 -2.61
C SER A 209 1.10 19.28 -2.92
N ARG A 210 1.78 18.71 -1.93
CA ARG A 210 2.50 17.43 -2.10
C ARG A 210 1.56 16.28 -2.42
N THR A 211 0.37 16.27 -1.84
CA THR A 211 -0.67 15.29 -2.16
C THR A 211 -1.13 15.43 -3.60
N GLU A 212 -1.37 16.65 -4.07
CA GLU A 212 -1.76 16.95 -5.46
C GLU A 212 -0.68 16.51 -6.46
N ASP A 213 0.59 16.72 -6.14
CA ASP A 213 1.73 16.29 -6.97
C ASP A 213 1.81 14.75 -7.04
N LEU A 214 1.62 14.06 -5.90
CA LEU A 214 1.60 12.59 -5.84
C LEU A 214 0.38 11.98 -6.55
N LEU A 215 -0.74 12.69 -6.56
CA LEU A 215 -1.96 12.29 -7.27
C LEU A 215 -1.87 12.49 -8.78
N GLY A 216 -0.85 13.20 -9.25
CA GLY A 216 -0.71 13.53 -10.65
C GLY A 216 -1.62 14.65 -11.14
N ILE A 217 -2.32 15.38 -10.25
CA ILE A 217 -3.18 16.51 -10.58
C ILE A 217 -2.36 17.58 -11.33
N ASN A 218 -1.09 17.73 -10.97
CA ASN A 218 -0.14 18.64 -11.62
C ASN A 218 0.77 17.93 -12.65
N GLY A 219 0.35 16.80 -13.24
CA GLY A 219 1.12 16.05 -14.22
C GLY A 219 1.94 14.88 -13.68
N GLY A 220 1.85 14.63 -12.38
CA GLY A 220 2.56 13.52 -11.71
C GLY A 220 4.06 13.76 -11.52
N ILE A 221 4.66 12.90 -10.73
CA ILE A 221 6.09 12.92 -10.45
C ILE A 221 6.74 11.58 -10.77
N ARG A 222 8.03 11.62 -11.15
CA ARG A 222 8.86 10.41 -11.24
C ARG A 222 9.79 10.37 -10.05
N VAL A 223 9.72 9.30 -9.28
CA VAL A 223 10.54 9.12 -8.08
C VAL A 223 11.62 8.08 -8.36
N PHE A 224 12.88 8.49 -8.32
CA PHE A 224 14.01 7.59 -8.38
C PHE A 224 14.44 7.25 -6.96
N THR A 225 14.45 5.98 -6.63
CA THR A 225 14.75 5.50 -5.28
C THR A 225 16.09 4.75 -5.24
N THR A 226 16.56 4.49 -4.03
CA THR A 226 17.74 3.66 -3.78
C THR A 226 17.43 2.17 -3.70
N PHE A 227 16.19 1.78 -3.96
CA PHE A 227 15.72 0.39 -3.94
C PHE A 227 16.57 -0.51 -4.83
N ASN A 228 16.96 -1.66 -4.28
CA ASN A 228 17.67 -2.69 -5.03
C ASN A 228 16.87 -4.00 -4.99
N PRO A 229 16.31 -4.40 -6.13
CA PRO A 229 15.46 -5.59 -6.20
C PRO A 229 16.15 -6.88 -5.79
N VAL A 230 17.42 -7.02 -6.09
CA VAL A 230 18.19 -8.23 -5.72
C VAL A 230 18.37 -8.28 -4.20
N THR A 231 18.75 -7.16 -3.59
CA THR A 231 18.88 -7.06 -2.13
C THR A 231 17.55 -7.29 -1.42
N GLN A 232 16.46 -6.77 -1.98
CA GLN A 232 15.10 -6.99 -1.46
C GLN A 232 14.72 -8.46 -1.49
N GLN A 233 14.95 -9.13 -2.62
CA GLN A 233 14.66 -10.55 -2.75
C GLN A 233 15.49 -11.40 -1.77
N MET A 234 16.77 -11.10 -1.61
CA MET A 234 17.64 -11.77 -0.62
C MET A 234 17.14 -11.54 0.82
N ALA A 235 16.61 -10.36 1.13
CA ALA A 235 16.05 -10.08 2.45
C ALA A 235 14.76 -10.87 2.71
N ILE A 236 13.89 -11.00 1.69
CA ILE A 236 12.68 -11.83 1.75
C ILE A 236 13.05 -13.29 1.97
N GLU A 237 13.96 -13.83 1.19
CA GLU A 237 14.43 -15.22 1.31
C GLU A 237 15.05 -15.48 2.70
N ALA A 238 15.88 -14.57 3.20
CA ALA A 238 16.48 -14.68 4.52
C ALA A 238 15.42 -14.67 5.64
N ARG A 239 14.40 -13.81 5.54
CA ARG A 239 13.27 -13.78 6.47
C ARG A 239 12.56 -15.14 6.47
N ASP A 240 12.18 -15.62 5.30
CA ASP A 240 11.36 -16.82 5.15
C ASP A 240 12.14 -18.07 5.58
N GLU A 241 13.41 -18.21 5.19
CA GLU A 241 14.28 -19.31 5.60
C GLU A 241 14.45 -19.36 7.14
N VAL A 242 14.72 -18.22 7.75
CA VAL A 242 15.00 -18.19 9.21
C VAL A 242 13.72 -18.41 10.02
N LEU A 243 12.63 -17.76 9.67
CA LEU A 243 11.39 -17.84 10.44
C LEU A 243 10.67 -19.16 10.23
N ARG A 244 10.53 -19.64 8.99
CA ARG A 244 9.72 -20.82 8.67
C ARG A 244 10.50 -22.12 8.77
N ASP A 245 11.68 -22.17 8.17
CA ASP A 245 12.40 -23.43 7.99
C ASP A 245 13.30 -23.80 9.17
N LYS A 246 14.00 -22.83 9.76
CA LYS A 246 14.95 -23.12 10.85
C LYS A 246 14.32 -23.12 12.23
N TRP A 247 13.37 -22.27 12.50
CA TRP A 247 12.89 -22.04 13.86
C TRP A 247 11.44 -22.48 14.08
N GLY A 248 10.67 -22.76 13.03
CA GLY A 248 9.28 -23.19 13.15
C GLY A 248 8.46 -22.18 13.98
N VAL A 249 8.71 -20.89 13.76
CA VAL A 249 8.28 -19.84 14.66
C VAL A 249 6.77 -19.67 14.56
N ASP A 250 6.14 -19.51 15.71
CA ASP A 250 4.73 -19.16 15.86
C ASP A 250 4.39 -17.95 14.95
N PRO A 251 3.28 -17.97 14.20
CA PRO A 251 2.85 -16.88 13.31
C PRO A 251 2.67 -15.52 14.01
N PHE A 252 2.70 -15.49 15.36
CA PHE A 252 2.73 -14.23 16.11
C PHE A 252 4.07 -13.47 16.04
N PHE A 253 5.16 -14.12 15.62
CA PHE A 253 6.44 -13.46 15.51
C PHE A 253 6.63 -12.92 14.11
N THR A 254 6.89 -11.64 13.98
CA THR A 254 7.26 -10.98 12.74
C THR A 254 8.64 -10.36 12.87
N VAL A 255 9.31 -10.17 11.74
CA VAL A 255 10.63 -9.56 11.66
C VAL A 255 10.58 -8.37 10.72
N SER A 256 11.36 -7.35 11.03
CA SER A 256 11.63 -6.26 10.11
C SER A 256 13.11 -6.23 9.74
N ILE A 257 13.40 -5.88 8.49
CA ILE A 257 14.76 -5.80 7.95
C ILE A 257 14.91 -4.48 7.22
N ALA A 258 15.99 -3.76 7.47
CA ALA A 258 16.44 -2.63 6.67
C ALA A 258 17.89 -2.87 6.25
N ALA A 259 18.14 -3.05 4.96
CA ALA A 259 19.46 -3.21 4.39
C ALA A 259 19.96 -1.85 3.86
N MET A 260 21.10 -1.42 4.37
CA MET A 260 21.68 -0.12 4.04
C MET A 260 23.06 -0.29 3.42
N ASP A 261 23.35 0.53 2.44
CA ASP A 261 24.68 0.68 1.86
C ASP A 261 25.60 1.41 2.85
N PRO A 262 26.69 0.78 3.31
CA PRO A 262 27.54 1.38 4.33
C PRO A 262 28.33 2.61 3.83
N ASP A 263 28.52 2.74 2.52
CA ASP A 263 29.33 3.83 1.95
C ASP A 263 28.56 5.15 1.89
N ASN A 264 27.25 5.10 1.76
CA ASN A 264 26.43 6.28 1.53
C ASN A 264 25.12 6.33 2.35
N GLY A 265 24.82 5.29 3.14
CA GLY A 265 23.62 5.20 3.97
C GLY A 265 22.32 4.96 3.19
N ALA A 266 22.39 4.67 1.89
CA ALA A 266 21.20 4.44 1.08
C ALA A 266 20.51 3.14 1.49
N VAL A 267 19.20 3.20 1.76
CA VAL A 267 18.38 2.01 2.04
C VAL A 267 18.16 1.26 0.72
N ARG A 268 18.63 0.02 0.63
CA ARG A 268 18.57 -0.84 -0.55
C ARG A 268 17.41 -1.81 -0.51
N ALA A 269 17.00 -2.23 0.69
CA ALA A 269 15.86 -3.11 0.90
C ALA A 269 15.19 -2.78 2.22
N MET A 270 13.89 -3.08 2.32
CA MET A 270 13.12 -2.86 3.53
C MET A 270 11.98 -3.89 3.62
N ILE A 271 11.91 -4.57 4.75
CA ILE A 271 10.82 -5.45 5.13
C ILE A 271 10.23 -4.91 6.43
N GLY A 272 8.97 -4.55 6.40
CA GLY A 272 8.28 -3.96 7.56
C GLY A 272 7.46 -4.96 8.37
N GLY A 273 7.36 -6.21 7.91
CA GLY A 273 6.56 -7.25 8.54
C GLY A 273 6.45 -8.50 7.69
N GLU A 274 5.48 -9.35 7.97
CA GLU A 274 5.27 -10.61 7.24
C GLU A 274 4.68 -10.39 5.85
N SER A 275 3.64 -9.56 5.77
CA SER A 275 2.97 -9.18 4.52
C SER A 275 2.58 -7.72 4.56
N PHE A 276 2.44 -7.12 3.38
CA PHE A 276 1.83 -5.81 3.19
C PHE A 276 0.46 -6.01 2.55
N ASP A 277 -0.60 -5.70 3.27
CA ASP A 277 -1.96 -5.82 2.79
C ASP A 277 -2.84 -4.69 3.35
N SER A 278 -4.13 -4.70 3.03
CA SER A 278 -5.06 -3.66 3.49
C SER A 278 -5.23 -3.58 5.01
N GLU A 279 -4.84 -4.63 5.73
CA GLU A 279 -4.95 -4.73 7.19
C GLU A 279 -3.60 -4.53 7.90
N SER A 280 -2.49 -4.83 7.21
CA SER A 280 -1.13 -4.83 7.76
C SER A 280 -0.20 -3.91 6.96
N GLN A 281 -0.36 -2.59 7.13
CA GLN A 281 0.50 -1.57 6.51
C GLN A 281 1.52 -0.95 7.47
N PHE A 282 1.50 -1.39 8.74
CA PHE A 282 2.41 -0.86 9.74
C PHE A 282 3.84 -1.33 9.50
N ASN A 283 4.72 -0.39 9.18
CA ASN A 283 6.12 -0.68 8.89
C ASN A 283 6.93 -0.75 10.19
N LEU A 284 7.19 -1.95 10.67
CA LEU A 284 7.98 -2.15 11.88
C LEU A 284 9.41 -1.60 11.76
N ALA A 285 9.98 -1.55 10.55
CA ALA A 285 11.35 -1.06 10.35
C ALA A 285 11.49 0.44 10.61
N THR A 286 10.43 1.23 10.36
CA THR A 286 10.47 2.70 10.46
C THR A 286 9.50 3.29 11.47
N GLN A 287 8.39 2.60 11.77
CA GLN A 287 7.36 3.06 12.69
C GLN A 287 7.36 2.30 14.02
N GLY A 288 8.00 1.12 14.07
CA GLY A 288 8.08 0.30 15.26
C GLY A 288 8.95 0.95 16.35
N ARG A 289 8.38 1.22 17.52
CA ARG A 289 9.12 1.67 18.69
C ARG A 289 9.51 0.47 19.54
N ARG A 290 10.78 0.18 19.64
CA ARG A 290 11.32 -0.93 20.41
C ARG A 290 12.49 -0.44 21.26
N GLN A 291 12.70 -1.11 22.40
CA GLN A 291 13.87 -0.86 23.23
C GLN A 291 15.15 -1.22 22.44
N PRO A 292 16.09 -0.30 22.26
CA PRO A 292 17.27 -0.52 21.42
C PRO A 292 18.25 -1.54 22.00
N GLY A 293 18.21 -1.74 23.31
CA GLY A 293 19.15 -2.64 24.00
C GLY A 293 20.61 -2.29 23.69
N SER A 294 21.43 -3.31 23.47
CA SER A 294 22.83 -3.14 23.16
C SER A 294 23.15 -2.47 21.83
N SER A 295 22.21 -2.36 20.93
CA SER A 295 22.38 -1.62 19.66
C SER A 295 22.64 -0.13 19.91
N PHE A 296 22.18 0.41 21.05
CA PHE A 296 22.45 1.79 21.43
C PHE A 296 23.93 2.08 21.68
N LYS A 297 24.75 1.07 22.00
CA LYS A 297 26.21 1.23 22.21
C LYS A 297 26.90 1.80 20.97
N THR A 298 26.41 1.52 19.78
CA THR A 298 26.94 2.08 18.53
C THR A 298 26.83 3.61 18.52
N PHE A 299 25.71 4.17 18.97
CA PHE A 299 25.53 5.63 19.07
C PHE A 299 26.42 6.25 20.12
N VAL A 300 26.64 5.57 21.26
CA VAL A 300 27.58 6.00 22.27
C VAL A 300 29.01 6.05 21.71
N LEU A 301 29.44 5.02 20.97
CA LEU A 301 30.73 4.97 20.30
C LEU A 301 30.88 6.11 19.28
N VAL A 302 29.91 6.32 18.43
CA VAL A 302 29.95 7.42 17.43
C VAL A 302 30.07 8.77 18.13
N THR A 303 29.27 9.00 19.17
CA THR A 303 29.34 10.25 19.96
C THR A 303 30.70 10.43 20.61
N ALA A 304 31.30 9.37 21.15
CA ALA A 304 32.64 9.40 21.75
C ALA A 304 33.70 9.79 20.71
N LEU A 305 33.66 9.16 19.52
CA LEU A 305 34.59 9.47 18.42
C LEU A 305 34.40 10.91 17.92
N GLN A 306 33.21 11.41 17.81
CA GLN A 306 32.92 12.80 17.42
C GLN A 306 33.43 13.81 18.44
N ARG A 307 33.54 13.41 19.71
CA ARG A 307 34.15 14.22 20.80
C ARG A 307 35.66 14.05 20.94
N GLY A 308 36.30 13.35 20.00
CA GLY A 308 37.76 13.18 19.95
C GLY A 308 38.30 12.03 20.77
N ILE A 309 37.44 11.20 21.36
CA ILE A 309 37.88 9.97 22.05
C ILE A 309 38.31 8.97 20.98
N GLN A 310 39.48 8.37 21.15
CA GLN A 310 40.00 7.38 20.21
C GLN A 310 39.63 5.95 20.63
N THR A 311 39.63 5.02 19.68
CA THR A 311 39.25 3.62 19.94
C THR A 311 40.20 2.88 20.93
N ASN A 312 41.38 3.39 21.15
CA ASN A 312 42.36 2.88 22.10
C ASN A 312 42.41 3.64 23.43
N ASP A 313 41.59 4.68 23.61
CA ASP A 313 41.49 5.39 24.87
C ASP A 313 40.89 4.48 25.95
N LYS A 314 41.43 4.61 27.13
CA LYS A 314 40.96 3.90 28.32
C LYS A 314 39.91 4.75 29.03
N VAL A 315 38.76 4.15 29.31
CA VAL A 315 37.73 4.73 30.15
C VAL A 315 37.76 4.09 31.53
N ASN A 316 37.51 4.89 32.55
CA ASN A 316 37.40 4.36 33.91
C ASN A 316 36.08 3.54 33.99
N GLY A 317 36.22 2.26 34.32
CA GLY A 317 35.11 1.32 34.50
C GLY A 317 34.78 1.02 35.96
N GLU A 318 35.32 1.81 36.91
CA GLU A 318 35.00 1.63 38.33
C GLU A 318 33.54 2.00 38.59
N GLY A 319 32.81 1.08 39.18
CA GLY A 319 31.42 1.28 39.64
C GLY A 319 31.34 1.38 41.15
N PRO A 320 30.20 1.82 41.70
CA PRO A 320 28.97 2.16 40.99
C PRO A 320 29.01 3.56 40.39
N CYS A 321 28.45 3.71 39.15
CA CYS A 321 28.16 5.02 38.62
C CYS A 321 26.86 5.53 39.27
N GLU A 322 26.94 6.61 40.02
CA GLU A 322 25.76 7.34 40.48
C GLU A 322 25.23 8.17 39.31
N PHE A 323 24.05 7.84 38.81
CA PHE A 323 23.34 8.71 37.91
C PHE A 323 22.61 9.79 38.74
N PRO A 324 22.64 11.07 38.33
CA PRO A 324 21.79 12.06 38.96
C PRO A 324 20.35 11.56 38.95
N GLU A 325 19.67 11.60 40.09
CA GLU A 325 18.25 11.25 40.18
C GLU A 325 17.47 12.07 39.14
N ASP A 326 16.60 11.40 38.44
CA ASP A 326 15.87 11.85 37.29
C ASP A 326 15.37 13.28 37.37
N THR A 327 15.91 14.13 36.52
CA THR A 327 15.13 15.24 36.01
C THR A 327 14.21 14.65 34.94
N GLU A 328 12.91 14.52 35.23
CA GLU A 328 11.94 14.20 34.24
C GLU A 328 12.13 15.13 33.03
N PRO A 329 12.17 14.61 31.80
CA PRO A 329 12.15 15.46 30.63
C PRO A 329 10.80 16.18 30.56
N ASP A 330 10.85 17.52 30.54
CA ASP A 330 9.71 18.39 30.21
C ASP A 330 9.12 18.07 28.81
#